data_48ff2f4ca4b29cf4ca585d2efd64b585
#
_entry.id   48ff2f4ca4b29cf4ca585d2efd64b585
#
_cell.length_a   1.000
_cell.length_b   1.000
_cell.length_c   1.000
_cell.angle_alpha   90.00
_cell.angle_beta   90.00
_cell.angle_gamma   90.00
#
_symmetry.space_group_name_H-M   'P 1'
#
loop_
_entity.id
_entity.type
_entity.pdbx_description
1 polymer ?
#
loop_
_entity_poly.entity_id
_entity_poly.type
_entity_poly.pdbx_seq_one_letter_code
_entity_poly.pdbx_strand_id
1 'polypeptide(L)'
;MQSPEDFKGATIGVAGLPFDDAILETIRQQQGLSEGDIKKVNVGFNLVPALLTGKADAVIGAYWNIEATHVESEAGEPPTVIRLDEIGVPHYDELIIVANREKLQSDEAYADAVRRFLVAMIKGTEEAQNDEAGSIEIMKADTDYKDEEIEAMVPATLGTLVSPKGVPTGCFDLDGWAEFGQWMLDNKLLKAEVDPSVIATNEYLPNACE
;
A
#
# COMPACT_ATOMS: atom_id res chain seq x y z
N MET A 1 16.96 -13.71 -3.44
CA MET A 1 15.87 -14.09 -2.51
C MET A 1 14.66 -14.39 -3.35
N GLN A 2 14.04 -15.56 -3.18
CA GLN A 2 12.93 -16.01 -4.04
C GLN A 2 11.65 -16.29 -3.25
N SER A 3 11.78 -16.48 -1.92
CA SER A 3 10.68 -16.83 -1.06
C SER A 3 10.91 -16.33 0.38
N PRO A 4 9.87 -16.32 1.24
CA PRO A 4 10.00 -15.97 2.66
C PRO A 4 11.00 -16.84 3.44
N GLU A 5 11.24 -18.05 3.01
CA GLU A 5 12.20 -18.98 3.65
C GLU A 5 13.65 -18.47 3.54
N ASP A 6 13.93 -17.65 2.52
CA ASP A 6 15.26 -17.06 2.28
C ASP A 6 15.59 -15.89 3.23
N PHE A 7 14.65 -15.48 4.08
CA PHE A 7 14.92 -14.40 5.05
C PHE A 7 15.96 -14.78 6.11
N LYS A 8 16.18 -16.08 6.33
CA LYS A 8 17.19 -16.51 7.31
C LYS A 8 18.60 -16.12 6.89
N GLY A 9 19.24 -15.29 7.68
CA GLY A 9 20.59 -14.76 7.44
C GLY A 9 20.61 -13.50 6.58
N ALA A 10 19.46 -13.10 6.00
CA ALA A 10 19.37 -11.95 5.12
C ALA A 10 19.46 -10.62 5.86
N THR A 11 19.90 -9.60 5.14
CA THR A 11 19.89 -8.19 5.56
C THR A 11 18.68 -7.50 4.94
N ILE A 12 17.74 -7.05 5.76
CA ILE A 12 16.49 -6.40 5.33
C ILE A 12 16.59 -4.90 5.53
N GLY A 13 16.45 -4.15 4.45
CA GLY A 13 16.36 -2.70 4.46
C GLY A 13 14.96 -2.24 4.87
N VAL A 14 14.90 -1.26 5.78
CA VAL A 14 13.64 -0.70 6.31
C VAL A 14 13.70 0.82 6.29
N ALA A 15 12.52 1.47 6.21
CA ALA A 15 12.41 2.92 6.32
C ALA A 15 12.65 3.41 7.76
N GLY A 16 12.53 2.54 8.75
CA GLY A 16 12.67 2.83 10.17
C GLY A 16 11.36 3.22 10.84
N LEU A 17 10.25 2.80 10.27
CA LEU A 17 8.91 2.99 10.81
C LEU A 17 8.55 1.84 11.78
N PRO A 18 7.71 2.08 12.79
CA PRO A 18 7.22 1.00 13.67
C PRO A 18 6.50 -0.13 12.91
N PHE A 19 5.88 0.19 11.79
CA PHE A 19 5.21 -0.76 10.91
C PHE A 19 6.19 -1.78 10.31
N ASP A 20 7.40 -1.36 9.95
CA ASP A 20 8.44 -2.26 9.44
C ASP A 20 8.80 -3.35 10.47
N ASP A 21 8.86 -2.97 11.75
CA ASP A 21 9.15 -3.92 12.83
C ASP A 21 8.02 -4.94 13.03
N ALA A 22 6.77 -4.52 12.88
CA ALA A 22 5.61 -5.40 12.94
C ALA A 22 5.60 -6.41 11.78
N ILE A 23 5.93 -5.96 10.56
CA ILE A 23 6.07 -6.84 9.39
C ILE A 23 7.19 -7.87 9.63
N LEU A 24 8.38 -7.41 10.08
CA LEU A 24 9.50 -8.32 10.36
C LEU A 24 9.15 -9.34 11.43
N GLU A 25 8.40 -8.94 12.46
CA GLU A 25 7.95 -9.87 13.50
C GLU A 25 6.95 -10.89 12.94
N THR A 26 6.02 -10.46 12.11
CA THR A 26 5.08 -11.36 11.41
C THR A 26 5.83 -12.39 10.55
N ILE A 27 6.82 -11.93 9.76
CA ILE A 27 7.68 -12.83 8.96
C ILE A 27 8.39 -13.84 9.88
N ARG A 28 9.00 -13.38 10.97
CA ARG A 28 9.69 -14.27 11.92
C ARG A 28 8.78 -15.34 12.48
N GLN A 29 7.59 -14.97 12.90
CA GLN A 29 6.60 -15.89 13.44
C GLN A 29 6.13 -16.91 12.41
N GLN A 30 5.83 -16.47 11.19
CA GLN A 30 5.37 -17.35 10.11
C GLN A 30 6.46 -18.33 9.66
N GLN A 31 7.72 -17.90 9.63
CA GLN A 31 8.84 -18.71 9.19
C GLN A 31 9.56 -19.45 10.34
N GLY A 32 9.10 -19.32 11.59
CA GLY A 32 9.75 -19.93 12.74
C GLY A 32 11.17 -19.42 12.98
N LEU A 33 11.44 -18.14 12.66
CA LEU A 33 12.75 -17.51 12.78
C LEU A 33 12.90 -16.79 14.11
N SER A 34 14.14 -16.78 14.64
CA SER A 34 14.53 -16.04 15.84
C SER A 34 14.90 -14.58 15.48
N GLU A 35 14.92 -13.71 16.48
CA GLU A 35 15.29 -12.29 16.31
C GLU A 35 16.66 -12.09 15.62
N GLY A 36 17.64 -12.94 15.93
CA GLY A 36 18.97 -12.88 15.33
C GLY A 36 19.10 -13.48 13.94
N ASP A 37 18.06 -14.15 13.42
CA ASP A 37 18.09 -14.78 12.10
C ASP A 37 17.93 -13.77 10.95
N ILE A 38 17.43 -12.57 11.22
CA ILE A 38 17.27 -11.49 10.22
C ILE A 38 18.07 -10.27 10.68
N LYS A 39 18.89 -9.73 9.81
CA LYS A 39 19.60 -8.46 10.04
C LYS A 39 18.76 -7.30 9.50
N LYS A 40 18.42 -6.35 10.36
CA LYS A 40 17.73 -5.12 9.98
C LYS A 40 18.72 -3.98 9.75
N VAL A 41 18.60 -3.27 8.62
CA VAL A 41 19.34 -2.05 8.34
C VAL A 41 18.37 -0.91 8.01
N ASN A 42 18.49 0.21 8.72
CA ASN A 42 17.71 1.40 8.39
C ASN A 42 18.34 2.09 7.18
N VAL A 43 17.58 2.24 6.11
CA VAL A 43 17.95 2.89 4.86
C VAL A 43 17.10 4.13 4.57
N GLY A 44 16.15 4.45 5.46
CA GLY A 44 15.14 5.49 5.21
C GLY A 44 14.34 5.14 3.96
N PHE A 45 14.01 6.14 3.19
CA PHE A 45 13.29 5.96 1.92
C PHE A 45 14.20 5.63 0.72
N ASN A 46 15.50 5.32 0.95
CA ASN A 46 16.43 4.90 -0.11
C ASN A 46 16.36 3.38 -0.33
N LEU A 47 15.15 2.85 -0.51
CA LEU A 47 14.89 1.40 -0.64
C LEU A 47 15.51 0.84 -1.92
N VAL A 48 15.23 1.44 -3.07
CA VAL A 48 15.78 1.03 -4.38
C VAL A 48 17.31 1.10 -4.40
N PRO A 49 17.97 2.21 -4.03
CA PRO A 49 19.42 2.26 -3.96
C PRO A 49 20.03 1.23 -3.00
N ALA A 50 19.35 0.88 -1.91
CA ALA A 50 19.85 -0.13 -0.97
C ALA A 50 19.87 -1.53 -1.59
N LEU A 51 18.87 -1.89 -2.39
CA LEU A 51 18.83 -3.13 -3.16
C LEU A 51 19.91 -3.15 -4.23
N LEU A 52 19.94 -2.15 -5.10
CA LEU A 52 20.85 -2.10 -6.26
C LEU A 52 22.33 -2.09 -5.87
N THR A 53 22.68 -1.54 -4.71
CA THR A 53 24.04 -1.53 -4.21
C THR A 53 24.43 -2.76 -3.36
N GLY A 54 23.47 -3.67 -3.11
CA GLY A 54 23.67 -4.83 -2.24
C GLY A 54 23.84 -4.46 -0.75
N LYS A 55 23.41 -3.26 -0.33
CA LYS A 55 23.37 -2.87 1.08
C LYS A 55 22.29 -3.63 1.85
N ALA A 56 21.23 -4.05 1.15
CA ALA A 56 20.18 -4.92 1.64
C ALA A 56 19.92 -6.03 0.62
N ASP A 57 19.60 -7.23 1.11
CA ASP A 57 19.21 -8.38 0.30
C ASP A 57 17.72 -8.29 -0.10
N ALA A 58 16.92 -7.63 0.72
CA ALA A 58 15.54 -7.26 0.43
C ALA A 58 15.17 -5.96 1.17
N VAL A 59 14.04 -5.36 0.82
CA VAL A 59 13.49 -4.18 1.50
C VAL A 59 12.02 -4.40 1.85
N ILE A 60 11.55 -3.72 2.90
CA ILE A 60 10.16 -3.69 3.32
C ILE A 60 9.62 -2.28 3.11
N GLY A 61 8.32 -2.17 2.79
CA GLY A 61 7.62 -0.89 2.60
C GLY A 61 7.78 -0.29 1.21
N ALA A 62 8.30 -1.06 0.24
CA ALA A 62 8.33 -0.66 -1.15
C ALA A 62 6.97 -0.92 -1.81
N TYR A 63 6.49 0.03 -2.59
CA TYR A 63 5.34 -0.16 -3.46
C TYR A 63 5.74 -1.02 -4.66
N TRP A 64 5.17 -2.20 -4.76
CA TRP A 64 5.53 -3.14 -5.81
C TRP A 64 5.21 -2.62 -7.22
N ASN A 65 4.23 -1.74 -7.34
CA ASN A 65 3.84 -1.08 -8.58
C ASN A 65 4.67 0.15 -8.93
N ILE A 66 5.53 0.63 -8.03
CA ILE A 66 6.40 1.81 -8.22
C ILE A 66 7.87 1.41 -8.07
N GLU A 67 8.32 1.08 -6.85
CA GLU A 67 9.72 0.75 -6.60
C GLU A 67 10.17 -0.53 -7.32
N ALA A 68 9.30 -1.53 -7.48
CA ALA A 68 9.69 -2.73 -8.21
C ALA A 68 9.91 -2.45 -9.70
N THR A 69 9.06 -1.61 -10.32
CA THR A 69 9.26 -1.17 -11.71
C THR A 69 10.53 -0.34 -11.88
N HIS A 70 10.86 0.49 -10.88
CA HIS A 70 12.11 1.25 -10.88
C HIS A 70 13.33 0.32 -10.73
N VAL A 71 13.29 -0.70 -9.86
CA VAL A 71 14.35 -1.70 -9.75
C VAL A 71 14.53 -2.43 -11.09
N GLU A 72 13.44 -2.84 -11.73
CA GLU A 72 13.48 -3.49 -13.05
C GLU A 72 14.14 -2.61 -14.11
N SER A 73 13.75 -1.33 -14.17
CA SER A 73 14.32 -0.35 -15.11
C SER A 73 15.83 -0.16 -14.92
N GLU A 74 16.32 -0.13 -13.67
CA GLU A 74 17.74 0.09 -13.37
C GLU A 74 18.59 -1.18 -13.41
N ALA A 75 18.03 -2.34 -13.00
CA ALA A 75 18.73 -3.62 -12.96
C ALA A 75 18.65 -4.39 -14.30
N GLY A 76 17.64 -4.08 -15.13
CA GLY A 76 17.37 -4.79 -16.38
C GLY A 76 16.66 -6.14 -16.21
N GLU A 77 16.24 -6.47 -14.99
CA GLU A 77 15.45 -7.66 -14.66
C GLU A 77 14.48 -7.36 -13.51
N PRO A 78 13.27 -7.97 -13.52
CA PRO A 78 12.29 -7.74 -12.48
C PRO A 78 12.74 -8.28 -11.13
N PRO A 79 12.53 -7.55 -10.02
CA PRO A 79 12.79 -8.06 -8.68
C PRO A 79 11.75 -9.12 -8.29
N THR A 80 12.11 -9.99 -7.35
CA THR A 80 11.12 -10.85 -6.69
C THR A 80 10.28 -10.00 -5.75
N VAL A 81 8.97 -9.96 -5.96
CA VAL A 81 7.99 -9.31 -5.07
C VAL A 81 7.35 -10.38 -4.20
N ILE A 82 7.43 -10.20 -2.88
CA ILE A 82 6.74 -11.01 -1.88
C ILE A 82 5.68 -10.11 -1.24
N ARG A 83 4.42 -10.42 -1.46
CA ARG A 83 3.30 -9.62 -0.97
C ARG A 83 3.10 -9.85 0.53
N LEU A 84 2.73 -8.80 1.25
CA LEU A 84 2.57 -8.85 2.70
C LEU A 84 1.41 -9.76 3.13
N ASP A 85 0.33 -9.81 2.34
CA ASP A 85 -0.82 -10.69 2.58
C ASP A 85 -0.46 -12.20 2.42
N GLU A 86 0.56 -12.53 1.62
CA GLU A 86 1.06 -13.89 1.46
C GLU A 86 1.92 -14.36 2.65
N ILE A 87 2.36 -13.44 3.49
CA ILE A 87 3.26 -13.70 4.63
C ILE A 87 2.64 -13.39 5.98
N GLY A 88 1.30 -13.30 6.04
CA GLY A 88 0.54 -13.24 7.29
C GLY A 88 0.22 -11.84 7.80
N VAL A 89 0.49 -10.79 7.05
CA VAL A 89 -0.09 -9.47 7.31
C VAL A 89 -1.49 -9.45 6.71
N PRO A 90 -2.54 -9.11 7.45
CA PRO A 90 -3.88 -9.00 6.87
C PRO A 90 -3.93 -7.98 5.74
N HIS A 91 -4.85 -8.20 4.78
CA HIS A 91 -5.10 -7.22 3.74
C HIS A 91 -5.51 -5.87 4.35
N TYR A 92 -4.98 -4.77 3.83
CA TYR A 92 -5.32 -3.42 4.27
C TYR A 92 -5.37 -2.45 3.10
N ASP A 93 -6.19 -1.41 3.26
CA ASP A 93 -6.25 -0.33 2.30
C ASP A 93 -5.07 0.62 2.49
N GLU A 94 -4.45 1.01 1.39
CA GLU A 94 -3.39 2.00 1.36
C GLU A 94 -3.76 3.15 0.42
N LEU A 95 -3.29 4.36 0.71
CA LEU A 95 -3.70 5.61 0.04
C LEU A 95 -5.18 5.94 0.25
N ILE A 96 -5.57 6.02 1.52
CA ILE A 96 -6.94 6.39 1.93
C ILE A 96 -7.17 7.90 1.91
N ILE A 97 -8.42 8.32 1.69
CA ILE A 97 -8.82 9.71 1.82
C ILE A 97 -9.16 10.03 3.28
N VAL A 98 -8.52 11.05 3.83
CA VAL A 98 -8.73 11.49 5.21
C VAL A 98 -9.41 12.86 5.24
N ALA A 99 -10.46 13.00 6.05
CA ALA A 99 -11.19 14.26 6.23
C ALA A 99 -11.33 14.63 7.71
N ASN A 100 -11.52 15.92 7.99
CA ASN A 100 -11.76 16.39 9.35
C ASN A 100 -13.17 16.04 9.80
N ARG A 101 -13.30 15.18 10.81
CA ARG A 101 -14.57 14.66 11.31
C ARG A 101 -15.50 15.76 11.83
N GLU A 102 -14.99 16.70 12.64
CA GLU A 102 -15.81 17.76 13.21
C GLU A 102 -16.41 18.64 12.12
N LYS A 103 -15.63 18.95 11.07
CA LYS A 103 -16.13 19.71 9.92
C LYS A 103 -17.13 18.91 9.10
N LEU A 104 -16.93 17.61 8.91
CA LEU A 104 -17.92 16.75 8.22
C LEU A 104 -19.29 16.79 8.91
N GLN A 105 -19.31 16.87 10.25
CA GLN A 105 -20.52 16.84 11.04
C GLN A 105 -21.16 18.23 11.23
N SER A 106 -20.39 19.32 11.19
CA SER A 106 -20.85 20.66 11.54
C SER A 106 -20.90 21.67 10.39
N ASP A 107 -20.26 21.37 9.26
CA ASP A 107 -20.15 22.25 8.09
C ASP A 107 -20.62 21.51 6.82
N GLU A 108 -21.88 21.76 6.43
CA GLU A 108 -22.48 21.12 5.25
C GLU A 108 -21.74 21.49 3.95
N ALA A 109 -21.17 22.69 3.86
CA ALA A 109 -20.40 23.08 2.67
C ALA A 109 -19.10 22.27 2.55
N TYR A 110 -18.46 21.97 3.68
CA TYR A 110 -17.30 21.09 3.71
C TYR A 110 -17.68 19.65 3.37
N ALA A 111 -18.76 19.13 3.96
CA ALA A 111 -19.26 17.80 3.68
C ALA A 111 -19.62 17.62 2.19
N ASP A 112 -20.28 18.61 1.59
CA ASP A 112 -20.59 18.64 0.15
C ASP A 112 -19.31 18.67 -0.71
N ALA A 113 -18.31 19.45 -0.32
CA ALA A 113 -17.02 19.48 -1.00
C ALA A 113 -16.32 18.10 -0.99
N VAL A 114 -16.35 17.39 0.16
CA VAL A 114 -15.82 16.02 0.26
C VAL A 114 -16.59 15.06 -0.63
N ARG A 115 -17.94 15.08 -0.64
CA ARG A 115 -18.74 14.24 -1.56
C ARG A 115 -18.37 14.48 -3.03
N ARG A 116 -18.27 15.74 -3.45
CA ARG A 116 -17.90 16.09 -4.83
C ARG A 116 -16.49 15.64 -5.18
N PHE A 117 -15.55 15.75 -4.23
CA PHE A 117 -14.19 15.24 -4.39
C PHE A 117 -14.18 13.72 -4.60
N LEU A 118 -14.89 12.97 -3.75
CA LEU A 118 -14.98 11.51 -3.86
C LEU A 118 -15.63 11.07 -5.19
N VAL A 119 -16.69 11.78 -5.65
CA VAL A 119 -17.29 11.55 -6.97
C VAL A 119 -16.25 11.75 -8.09
N ALA A 120 -15.44 12.80 -8.01
CA ALA A 120 -14.42 13.08 -9.01
C ALA A 120 -13.30 12.01 -8.99
N MET A 121 -12.87 11.57 -7.81
CA MET A 121 -11.88 10.51 -7.63
C MET A 121 -12.37 9.18 -8.24
N ILE A 122 -13.60 8.77 -7.92
CA ILE A 122 -14.18 7.53 -8.47
C ILE A 122 -14.25 7.59 -10.00
N LYS A 123 -14.78 8.69 -10.56
CA LYS A 123 -14.83 8.88 -12.01
C LYS A 123 -13.46 8.88 -12.66
N GLY A 124 -12.47 9.51 -12.04
CA GLY A 124 -11.08 9.50 -12.51
C GLY A 124 -10.48 8.10 -12.51
N THR A 125 -10.75 7.30 -11.46
CA THR A 125 -10.34 5.90 -11.39
C THR A 125 -10.98 5.05 -12.48
N GLU A 126 -12.30 5.18 -12.66
CA GLU A 126 -13.05 4.46 -13.70
C GLU A 126 -12.56 4.84 -15.11
N GLU A 127 -12.31 6.12 -15.37
CA GLU A 127 -11.79 6.58 -16.64
C GLU A 127 -10.37 6.07 -16.90
N ALA A 128 -9.50 6.11 -15.89
CA ALA A 128 -8.15 5.57 -15.99
C ALA A 128 -8.14 4.05 -16.27
N GLN A 129 -9.06 3.30 -15.66
CA GLN A 129 -9.22 1.86 -15.93
C GLN A 129 -9.76 1.59 -17.36
N ASN A 130 -10.57 2.49 -17.91
CA ASN A 130 -11.14 2.36 -19.25
C ASN A 130 -10.20 2.87 -20.35
N ASP A 131 -9.30 3.79 -20.04
CA ASP A 131 -8.33 4.39 -20.98
C ASP A 131 -6.90 4.39 -20.38
N GLU A 132 -6.31 3.20 -20.31
CA GLU A 132 -4.93 3.01 -19.84
C GLU A 132 -3.94 3.82 -20.69
N ALA A 133 -4.12 3.84 -22.01
CA ALA A 133 -3.22 4.56 -22.91
C ALA A 133 -3.26 6.07 -22.67
N GLY A 134 -4.47 6.64 -22.51
CA GLY A 134 -4.63 8.06 -22.13
C GLY A 134 -4.04 8.37 -20.77
N SER A 135 -4.14 7.46 -19.81
CA SER A 135 -3.52 7.59 -18.48
C SER A 135 -1.99 7.63 -18.57
N ILE A 136 -1.39 6.77 -19.41
CA ILE A 136 0.06 6.78 -19.67
C ILE A 136 0.50 8.14 -20.26
N GLU A 137 -0.20 8.65 -21.27
CA GLU A 137 0.14 9.94 -21.89
C GLU A 137 0.02 11.12 -20.91
N ILE A 138 -1.00 11.11 -20.03
CA ILE A 138 -1.14 12.12 -18.96
C ILE A 138 0.03 12.05 -17.99
N MET A 139 0.39 10.86 -17.53
CA MET A 139 1.51 10.67 -16.60
C MET A 139 2.85 11.09 -17.21
N LYS A 140 3.09 10.79 -18.49
CA LYS A 140 4.29 11.25 -19.21
C LYS A 140 4.37 12.78 -19.32
N ALA A 141 3.22 13.44 -19.46
CA ALA A 141 3.17 14.90 -19.55
C ALA A 141 3.38 15.61 -18.21
N ASP A 142 2.96 14.99 -17.10
CA ASP A 142 2.84 15.64 -15.79
C ASP A 142 3.88 15.17 -14.76
N THR A 143 4.77 14.21 -15.10
CA THR A 143 5.78 13.69 -14.19
C THR A 143 7.19 13.65 -14.82
N ASP A 144 8.21 13.51 -13.95
CA ASP A 144 9.62 13.41 -14.38
C ASP A 144 10.11 11.94 -14.43
N TYR A 145 9.21 10.94 -14.35
CA TYR A 145 9.57 9.54 -14.54
C TYR A 145 9.95 9.26 -16.00
N LYS A 146 10.77 8.24 -16.21
CA LYS A 146 11.08 7.78 -17.58
C LYS A 146 9.84 7.16 -18.22
N ASP A 147 9.72 7.29 -19.54
CA ASP A 147 8.56 6.75 -20.28
C ASP A 147 8.36 5.25 -20.05
N GLU A 148 9.45 4.46 -20.06
CA GLU A 148 9.39 3.03 -19.77
C GLU A 148 8.94 2.69 -18.35
N GLU A 149 9.27 3.53 -17.37
CA GLU A 149 8.80 3.35 -15.98
C GLU A 149 7.29 3.63 -15.90
N ILE A 150 6.80 4.69 -16.55
CA ILE A 150 5.39 5.04 -16.61
C ILE A 150 4.58 3.93 -17.29
N GLU A 151 5.06 3.40 -18.43
CA GLU A 151 4.42 2.30 -19.16
C GLU A 151 4.31 1.01 -18.32
N ALA A 152 5.22 0.79 -17.36
CA ALA A 152 5.14 -0.31 -16.42
C ALA A 152 4.28 0.00 -15.20
N MET A 153 4.41 1.21 -14.62
CA MET A 153 3.73 1.62 -13.38
C MET A 153 2.22 1.79 -13.57
N VAL A 154 1.76 2.36 -14.69
CA VAL A 154 0.33 2.65 -14.89
C VAL A 154 -0.51 1.38 -14.89
N PRO A 155 -0.25 0.36 -15.74
CA PRO A 155 -1.06 -0.87 -15.71
C PRO A 155 -0.95 -1.62 -14.38
N ALA A 156 0.24 -1.63 -13.75
CA ALA A 156 0.43 -2.22 -12.43
C ALA A 156 -0.44 -1.53 -11.38
N THR A 157 -0.47 -0.18 -11.37
CA THR A 157 -1.30 0.61 -10.45
C THR A 157 -2.78 0.42 -10.72
N LEU A 158 -3.23 0.47 -11.98
CA LEU A 158 -4.63 0.24 -12.33
C LEU A 158 -5.11 -1.14 -11.91
N GLY A 159 -4.23 -2.15 -11.97
CA GLY A 159 -4.51 -3.49 -11.45
C GLY A 159 -4.80 -3.54 -9.95
N THR A 160 -4.24 -2.62 -9.16
CA THR A 160 -4.50 -2.54 -7.71
C THR A 160 -5.81 -1.83 -7.36
N LEU A 161 -6.34 -1.00 -8.26
CA LEU A 161 -7.55 -0.22 -8.04
C LEU A 161 -8.84 -1.00 -8.31
N VAL A 162 -8.72 -2.28 -8.64
CA VAL A 162 -9.87 -3.16 -8.89
C VAL A 162 -10.51 -3.55 -7.56
N SER A 163 -11.70 -3.01 -7.30
CA SER A 163 -12.50 -3.43 -6.15
C SER A 163 -12.85 -4.91 -6.22
N PRO A 164 -12.96 -5.61 -5.09
CA PRO A 164 -13.51 -6.97 -5.06
C PRO A 164 -14.86 -7.04 -5.81
N LYS A 165 -15.14 -8.17 -6.45
CA LYS A 165 -16.35 -8.33 -7.25
C LYS A 165 -17.61 -8.04 -6.42
N GLY A 166 -18.38 -7.06 -6.84
CA GLY A 166 -19.61 -6.63 -6.19
C GLY A 166 -19.46 -5.53 -5.17
N VAL A 167 -18.22 -5.12 -4.85
CA VAL A 167 -17.94 -3.96 -3.97
C VAL A 167 -17.73 -2.72 -4.84
N PRO A 168 -18.49 -1.63 -4.65
CA PRO A 168 -18.27 -0.39 -5.40
C PRO A 168 -16.87 0.22 -5.13
N THR A 169 -16.31 0.85 -6.14
CA THR A 169 -14.99 1.52 -6.03
C THR A 169 -14.99 2.54 -4.90
N GLY A 170 -13.98 2.46 -4.04
CA GLY A 170 -13.74 3.38 -2.92
C GLY A 170 -14.45 2.99 -1.62
N CYS A 171 -15.23 1.91 -1.59
CA CYS A 171 -15.84 1.42 -0.36
C CYS A 171 -14.80 0.76 0.56
N PHE A 172 -14.86 1.11 1.85
CA PHE A 172 -14.13 0.39 2.89
C PHE A 172 -14.81 -0.93 3.22
N ASP A 173 -14.02 -2.00 3.33
CA ASP A 173 -14.39 -3.25 3.98
C ASP A 173 -14.11 -3.11 5.49
N LEU A 174 -15.15 -2.84 6.29
CA LEU A 174 -15.00 -2.63 7.72
C LEU A 174 -14.62 -3.90 8.48
N ASP A 175 -14.96 -5.08 7.96
CA ASP A 175 -14.54 -6.35 8.57
C ASP A 175 -13.04 -6.58 8.35
N GLY A 176 -12.53 -6.32 7.15
CA GLY A 176 -11.09 -6.32 6.86
C GLY A 176 -10.32 -5.29 7.68
N TRP A 177 -10.91 -4.12 7.91
CA TRP A 177 -10.33 -3.10 8.81
C TRP A 177 -10.28 -3.56 10.26
N ALA A 178 -11.27 -4.33 10.74
CA ALA A 178 -11.24 -4.91 12.08
C ALA A 178 -10.11 -5.95 12.21
N GLU A 179 -9.93 -6.80 11.22
CA GLU A 179 -8.86 -7.79 11.19
C GLU A 179 -7.47 -7.14 11.18
N PHE A 180 -7.27 -6.13 10.32
CA PHE A 180 -6.02 -5.37 10.31
C PHE A 180 -5.79 -4.60 11.61
N GLY A 181 -6.83 -4.01 12.19
CA GLY A 181 -6.78 -3.35 13.50
C GLY A 181 -6.36 -4.29 14.63
N GLN A 182 -6.84 -5.54 14.62
CA GLN A 182 -6.42 -6.57 15.58
C GLN A 182 -4.94 -6.94 15.37
N TRP A 183 -4.50 -7.14 14.14
CA TRP A 183 -3.08 -7.39 13.84
C TRP A 183 -2.19 -6.23 14.31
N MET A 184 -2.61 -4.99 14.11
CA MET A 184 -1.90 -3.81 14.61
C MET A 184 -1.82 -3.79 16.15
N LEU A 185 -2.87 -4.20 16.84
CA LEU A 185 -2.91 -4.29 18.30
C LEU A 185 -1.96 -5.37 18.81
N ASP A 186 -1.99 -6.55 18.21
CA ASP A 186 -1.14 -7.70 18.56
C ASP A 186 0.35 -7.38 18.36
N ASN A 187 0.66 -6.59 17.35
CA ASN A 187 2.00 -6.08 17.05
C ASN A 187 2.36 -4.76 17.76
N LYS A 188 1.54 -4.30 18.71
CA LYS A 188 1.78 -3.10 19.55
C LYS A 188 1.87 -1.79 18.77
N LEU A 189 1.33 -1.73 17.56
CA LEU A 189 1.17 -0.51 16.78
C LEU A 189 0.00 0.33 17.32
N LEU A 190 -1.00 -0.33 17.88
CA LEU A 190 -2.11 0.30 18.62
C LEU A 190 -1.97 0.05 20.12
N LYS A 191 -2.46 0.99 20.93
CA LYS A 191 -2.48 0.89 22.40
C LYS A 191 -3.77 0.27 22.96
N ALA A 192 -4.82 0.27 22.15
CA ALA A 192 -6.13 -0.26 22.47
C ALA A 192 -6.85 -0.65 21.17
N GLU A 193 -7.84 -1.50 21.29
CA GLU A 193 -8.77 -1.83 20.22
C GLU A 193 -9.45 -0.56 19.67
N VAL A 194 -9.62 -0.50 18.36
CA VAL A 194 -10.28 0.58 17.66
C VAL A 194 -11.43 0.01 16.86
N ASP A 195 -12.64 0.52 17.08
CA ASP A 195 -13.81 0.17 16.28
C ASP A 195 -13.69 0.81 14.89
N PRO A 196 -13.61 0.03 13.79
CA PRO A 196 -13.50 0.57 12.44
C PRO A 196 -14.64 1.53 12.08
N SER A 197 -15.86 1.29 12.53
CA SER A 197 -17.02 2.14 12.26
C SER A 197 -16.89 3.54 12.84
N VAL A 198 -15.99 3.73 13.82
CA VAL A 198 -15.72 5.04 14.42
C VAL A 198 -14.70 5.83 13.60
N ILE A 199 -13.78 5.16 12.91
CA ILE A 199 -12.65 5.83 12.23
C ILE A 199 -12.80 5.88 10.71
N ALA A 200 -13.56 4.95 10.11
CA ALA A 200 -13.84 4.90 8.68
C ALA A 200 -15.35 5.02 8.42
N THR A 201 -15.73 5.56 7.28
CA THR A 201 -17.13 5.69 6.88
C THR A 201 -17.28 5.68 5.36
N ASN A 202 -18.30 5.00 4.89
CA ASN A 202 -18.72 4.99 3.49
C ASN A 202 -19.85 6.01 3.20
N GLU A 203 -20.32 6.77 4.21
CA GLU A 203 -21.48 7.65 4.14
C GLU A 203 -21.38 8.76 3.08
N TYR A 204 -20.14 9.20 2.79
CA TYR A 204 -19.91 10.31 1.85
C TYR A 204 -19.68 9.86 0.41
N LEU A 205 -19.70 8.56 0.15
CA LEU A 205 -19.56 7.99 -1.19
C LEU A 205 -20.88 8.13 -2.00
N PRO A 206 -20.81 8.25 -3.34
CA PRO A 206 -22.00 8.39 -4.18
C PRO A 206 -22.81 7.10 -4.31
N ASN A 207 -22.19 5.94 -4.07
CA ASN A 207 -22.80 4.62 -4.19
C ASN A 207 -22.95 3.98 -2.81
N ALA A 208 -24.02 3.22 -2.61
CA ALA A 208 -24.19 2.42 -1.41
C ALA A 208 -23.10 1.32 -1.35
N CYS A 209 -22.42 1.23 -0.24
CA CYS A 209 -21.48 0.17 0.08
C CYS A 209 -22.23 -0.87 0.93
N GLU A 210 -22.97 -1.79 0.29
CA GLU A 210 -23.71 -2.87 0.96
C GLU A 210 -22.99 -4.21 0.80
#